data_57acc9dbf4afa184806576611ba1bc05
#
_entry.id   57acc9dbf4afa184806576611ba1bc05
#
_cell.length_a   1.000
_cell.length_b   1.000
_cell.length_c   1.000
_cell.angle_alpha   90.00
_cell.angle_beta   90.00
_cell.angle_gamma   90.00
#
_symmetry.space_group_name_H-M   'P 1'
#
loop_
_entity.id
_entity.type
_entity.pdbx_description
1 polymer ?
#
loop_
_entity_poly.entity_id
_entity_poly.type
_entity_poly.pdbx_seq_one_letter_code
_entity_poly.pdbx_strand_id
1 'polypeptide(L)'
;NVFVPLIFEHCLTLQALPQRQAHEAARQRGQIFVGIAPGIKNRALFGEMVTTQVKTMSFLAYVLRGSAPIVRQYAHLLPEVNVRLLKDCPPENAVTRKELLVATRHILSTDFREHFVGQIDTLLDERVLLGTGITTRELQRPLVVSMLADLMHHVRQELTTEQITRVINLHAQLLHDPTLAPSIQTMCVKLLLNLVETIIVKHADRSVAMLQGIFTTFLDKLPELHQLGQDLRQMRGHGEDEEPLNDPATEHAVQIEQAKLIQSSLAVLEHVADPMKNARFLFRNLLFGFKTLM
;
A
#
# COMPACT_ATOMS: atom_id res chain seq x y z
N ASN A 1 14.17 32.88 0.04
CA ASN A 1 14.06 31.42 0.11
C ASN A 1 14.68 30.75 -1.12
N VAL A 2 15.98 30.66 -1.15
CA VAL A 2 16.77 30.20 -2.30
C VAL A 2 16.91 28.67 -2.31
N PHE A 3 16.73 28.00 -1.14
CA PHE A 3 17.05 26.57 -1.00
C PHE A 3 16.05 25.64 -1.72
N VAL A 4 14.75 25.90 -1.64
CA VAL A 4 13.75 24.99 -2.24
C VAL A 4 13.88 24.90 -3.75
N PRO A 5 14.02 26.00 -4.53
CA PRO A 5 14.35 25.95 -5.94
C PRO A 5 15.60 25.13 -6.25
N LEU A 6 16.69 25.38 -5.52
CA LEU A 6 17.95 24.66 -5.72
C LEU A 6 17.81 23.16 -5.48
N ILE A 7 17.05 22.75 -4.48
CA ILE A 7 16.78 21.34 -4.19
C ILE A 7 16.10 20.69 -5.40
N PHE A 8 15.04 21.28 -5.94
CA PHE A 8 14.34 20.71 -7.08
C PHE A 8 15.14 20.79 -8.37
N GLU A 9 15.66 21.95 -8.72
CA GLU A 9 16.28 22.20 -10.01
C GLU A 9 17.66 21.54 -10.17
N HIS A 10 18.44 21.42 -9.09
CA HIS A 10 19.83 20.95 -9.16
C HIS A 10 20.08 19.63 -8.44
N CYS A 11 19.39 19.36 -7.32
CA CYS A 11 19.66 18.15 -6.53
C CYS A 11 18.74 16.99 -6.90
N LEU A 12 17.44 17.25 -6.99
CA LEU A 12 16.44 16.18 -7.14
C LEU A 12 16.15 15.82 -8.60
N THR A 13 16.31 16.75 -9.54
CA THR A 13 16.03 16.49 -10.97
C THR A 13 17.22 15.92 -11.74
N LEU A 14 18.42 15.97 -11.17
CA LEU A 14 19.61 15.40 -11.80
C LEU A 14 19.44 13.89 -12.01
N GLN A 15 19.66 13.44 -13.25
CA GLN A 15 19.56 12.03 -13.62
C GLN A 15 20.68 11.65 -14.60
N ALA A 16 21.30 10.49 -14.40
CA ALA A 16 22.28 9.97 -15.33
C ALA A 16 21.65 9.68 -16.71
N LEU A 17 22.31 10.06 -17.78
CA LEU A 17 21.81 9.90 -19.15
C LEU A 17 21.38 8.46 -19.48
N PRO A 18 22.20 7.40 -19.20
CA PRO A 18 21.78 6.02 -19.46
C PRO A 18 20.52 5.63 -18.71
N GLN A 19 20.34 6.12 -17.47
CA GLN A 19 19.17 5.83 -16.66
C GLN A 19 17.90 6.47 -17.26
N ARG A 20 18.00 7.72 -17.69
CA ARG A 20 16.90 8.41 -18.37
C ARG A 20 16.50 7.71 -19.66
N GLN A 21 17.48 7.29 -20.47
CA GLN A 21 17.24 6.54 -21.71
C GLN A 21 16.55 5.19 -21.45
N ALA A 22 16.93 4.47 -20.38
CA ALA A 22 16.29 3.21 -20.00
C ALA A 22 14.82 3.42 -19.59
N HIS A 23 14.52 4.47 -18.81
CA HIS A 23 13.14 4.82 -18.46
C HIS A 23 12.31 5.19 -19.69
N GLU A 24 12.86 5.98 -20.60
CA GLU A 24 12.15 6.40 -21.82
C GLU A 24 11.88 5.21 -22.74
N ALA A 25 12.87 4.35 -22.95
CA ALA A 25 12.71 3.13 -23.75
C ALA A 25 11.70 2.14 -23.15
N ALA A 26 11.61 2.04 -21.82
CA ALA A 26 10.60 1.24 -21.15
C ALA A 26 9.21 1.85 -21.32
N ARG A 27 9.08 3.16 -21.13
CA ARG A 27 7.84 3.90 -21.31
C ARG A 27 7.26 3.75 -22.71
N GLN A 28 8.08 3.84 -23.76
CA GLN A 28 7.66 3.64 -25.15
C GLN A 28 7.08 2.24 -25.39
N ARG A 29 7.49 1.24 -24.58
CA ARG A 29 6.97 -0.13 -24.62
C ARG A 29 5.81 -0.39 -23.66
N GLY A 30 5.28 0.64 -22.98
CA GLY A 30 4.26 0.51 -21.96
C GLY A 30 4.74 -0.26 -20.71
N GLN A 31 6.04 -0.24 -20.42
CA GLN A 31 6.67 -0.96 -19.31
C GLN A 31 7.27 0.00 -18.29
N ILE A 32 7.47 -0.48 -17.07
CA ILE A 32 8.17 0.24 -16.00
C ILE A 32 9.56 -0.37 -15.83
N PHE A 33 10.59 0.46 -16.00
CA PHE A 33 11.97 0.09 -15.70
C PHE A 33 12.27 0.38 -14.22
N VAL A 34 12.81 -0.61 -13.50
CA VAL A 34 13.24 -0.50 -12.10
C VAL A 34 14.64 -1.08 -11.97
N GLY A 35 15.53 -0.35 -11.31
CA GLY A 35 16.92 -0.73 -11.09
C GLY A 35 17.92 0.10 -11.87
N ILE A 36 19.15 -0.41 -12.00
CA ILE A 36 20.28 0.30 -12.62
C ILE A 36 20.36 -0.05 -14.12
N ALA A 37 20.37 0.98 -14.96
CA ALA A 37 20.50 0.80 -16.40
C ALA A 37 21.86 0.14 -16.78
N PRO A 38 21.87 -0.77 -17.77
CA PRO A 38 23.11 -1.44 -18.22
C PRO A 38 24.22 -0.49 -18.65
N GLY A 39 23.86 0.71 -19.13
CA GLY A 39 24.81 1.74 -19.55
C GLY A 39 25.50 2.48 -18.39
N ILE A 40 25.14 2.23 -17.13
CA ILE A 40 25.82 2.83 -15.98
C ILE A 40 27.12 2.07 -15.71
N LYS A 41 28.26 2.70 -16.06
CA LYS A 41 29.59 2.09 -15.91
C LYS A 41 30.05 2.04 -14.45
N ASN A 42 29.84 3.11 -13.68
CA ASN A 42 30.21 3.18 -12.27
C ASN A 42 28.96 3.09 -11.38
N ARG A 43 28.62 1.86 -10.97
CA ARG A 43 27.44 1.59 -10.14
C ARG A 43 27.58 2.17 -8.73
N ALA A 44 28.79 2.18 -8.17
CA ALA A 44 29.03 2.73 -6.84
C ALA A 44 28.72 4.24 -6.80
N LEU A 45 29.30 4.99 -7.74
CA LEU A 45 29.05 6.43 -7.85
C LEU A 45 27.58 6.74 -8.13
N PHE A 46 26.92 5.93 -8.97
CA PHE A 46 25.48 6.07 -9.21
C PHE A 46 24.68 5.84 -7.91
N GLY A 47 25.02 4.83 -7.15
CA GLY A 47 24.40 4.53 -5.85
C GLY A 47 24.58 5.67 -4.85
N GLU A 48 25.76 6.28 -4.77
CA GLU A 48 26.05 7.46 -3.94
C GLU A 48 25.22 8.67 -4.38
N MET A 49 25.12 8.91 -5.67
CA MET A 49 24.29 9.99 -6.22
C MET A 49 22.83 9.81 -5.82
N VAL A 50 22.26 8.62 -6.02
CA VAL A 50 20.86 8.30 -5.62
C VAL A 50 20.69 8.46 -4.11
N THR A 51 21.63 7.97 -3.31
CA THR A 51 21.61 8.10 -1.84
C THR A 51 21.60 9.56 -1.41
N THR A 52 22.40 10.40 -2.05
CA THR A 52 22.43 11.85 -1.76
C THR A 52 21.10 12.51 -2.11
N GLN A 53 20.50 12.16 -3.24
CA GLN A 53 19.18 12.65 -3.64
C GLN A 53 18.09 12.19 -2.67
N VAL A 54 18.16 10.96 -2.18
CA VAL A 54 17.21 10.43 -1.18
C VAL A 54 17.34 11.19 0.14
N LYS A 55 18.56 11.45 0.62
CA LYS A 55 18.77 12.28 1.82
C LYS A 55 18.22 13.69 1.63
N THR A 56 18.38 14.26 0.46
CA THR A 56 17.82 15.58 0.12
C THR A 56 16.29 15.55 0.13
N MET A 57 15.67 14.50 -0.40
CA MET A 57 14.22 14.29 -0.35
C MET A 57 13.73 14.08 1.10
N SER A 58 14.47 13.35 1.92
CA SER A 58 14.16 13.17 3.34
C SER A 58 14.19 14.49 4.07
N PHE A 59 15.21 15.31 3.84
CA PHE A 59 15.28 16.66 4.40
C PHE A 59 14.10 17.52 3.96
N LEU A 60 13.77 17.51 2.67
CA LEU A 60 12.61 18.23 2.13
C LEU A 60 11.31 17.79 2.82
N ALA A 61 11.10 16.47 3.02
CA ALA A 61 9.94 15.93 3.70
C ALA A 61 9.79 16.45 5.14
N TYR A 62 10.90 16.64 5.85
CA TYR A 62 10.89 17.25 7.20
C TYR A 62 10.47 18.73 7.18
N VAL A 63 10.98 19.51 6.24
CA VAL A 63 10.70 20.95 6.18
C VAL A 63 9.38 21.29 5.50
N LEU A 64 8.73 20.31 4.90
CA LEU A 64 7.49 20.46 4.11
C LEU A 64 6.39 21.17 4.91
N ARG A 65 6.19 20.80 6.17
CA ARG A 65 5.14 21.40 7.02
C ARG A 65 5.40 22.87 7.32
N GLY A 66 6.66 23.24 7.59
CA GLY A 66 7.05 24.62 7.87
C GLY A 66 7.20 25.51 6.64
N SER A 67 7.43 24.93 5.47
CA SER A 67 7.71 25.63 4.21
C SER A 67 6.66 25.34 3.12
N ALA A 68 5.49 24.82 3.47
CA ALA A 68 4.44 24.43 2.55
C ALA A 68 4.11 25.50 1.48
N PRO A 69 3.99 26.81 1.78
CA PRO A 69 3.69 27.81 0.77
C PRO A 69 4.72 27.91 -0.34
N ILE A 70 5.99 27.63 -0.02
CA ILE A 70 7.10 27.70 -0.97
C ILE A 70 7.18 26.41 -1.78
N VAL A 71 7.03 25.27 -1.11
CA VAL A 71 7.07 23.95 -1.75
C VAL A 71 5.88 23.76 -2.70
N ARG A 72 4.73 24.39 -2.44
CA ARG A 72 3.54 24.33 -3.34
C ARG A 72 3.85 24.74 -4.78
N GLN A 73 4.78 25.62 -5.00
CA GLN A 73 5.20 26.01 -6.36
C GLN A 73 5.83 24.84 -7.12
N TYR A 74 6.40 23.87 -6.39
CA TYR A 74 7.09 22.68 -6.93
C TYR A 74 6.30 21.39 -6.67
N ALA A 75 5.08 21.49 -6.17
CA ALA A 75 4.27 20.34 -5.75
C ALA A 75 4.05 19.33 -6.88
N HIS A 76 3.96 19.81 -8.13
CA HIS A 76 3.81 18.99 -9.33
C HIS A 76 5.05 18.13 -9.63
N LEU A 77 6.24 18.52 -9.18
CA LEU A 77 7.49 17.78 -9.36
C LEU A 77 7.68 16.68 -8.30
N LEU A 78 7.06 16.83 -7.12
CA LEU A 78 7.23 15.88 -6.02
C LEU A 78 6.92 14.43 -6.39
N PRO A 79 5.78 14.11 -7.03
CA PRO A 79 5.45 12.74 -7.40
C PRO A 79 6.43 12.16 -8.41
N GLU A 80 6.78 12.94 -9.42
CA GLU A 80 7.67 12.51 -10.49
C GLU A 80 9.07 12.20 -9.95
N VAL A 81 9.65 13.11 -9.17
CA VAL A 81 10.96 12.92 -8.57
C VAL A 81 10.96 11.75 -7.59
N ASN A 82 9.93 11.66 -6.72
CA ASN A 82 9.82 10.59 -5.75
C ASN A 82 9.75 9.22 -6.41
N VAL A 83 8.86 9.05 -7.38
CA VAL A 83 8.67 7.79 -8.13
C VAL A 83 9.94 7.46 -8.95
N ARG A 84 10.61 8.45 -9.51
CA ARG A 84 11.88 8.25 -10.20
C ARG A 84 12.94 7.71 -9.24
N LEU A 85 13.11 8.32 -8.08
CA LEU A 85 14.07 7.85 -7.08
C LEU A 85 13.76 6.43 -6.60
N LEU A 86 12.48 6.06 -6.44
CA LEU A 86 12.07 4.69 -6.12
C LEU A 86 12.49 3.71 -7.22
N LYS A 87 12.35 4.08 -8.49
CA LYS A 87 12.77 3.26 -9.63
C LYS A 87 14.29 3.16 -9.76
N ASP A 88 15.00 4.25 -9.48
CA ASP A 88 16.46 4.37 -9.64
C ASP A 88 17.24 3.78 -8.44
N CYS A 89 16.58 3.58 -7.30
CA CYS A 89 17.24 3.08 -6.10
C CYS A 89 17.83 1.69 -6.33
N PRO A 90 19.15 1.50 -6.15
CA PRO A 90 19.79 0.21 -6.37
C PRO A 90 19.17 -0.89 -5.52
N PRO A 91 19.02 -2.13 -6.04
CA PRO A 91 18.40 -3.23 -5.31
C PRO A 91 19.18 -3.63 -4.03
N GLU A 92 20.48 -3.40 -4.01
CA GLU A 92 21.35 -3.66 -2.87
C GLU A 92 21.27 -2.61 -1.75
N ASN A 93 20.71 -1.42 -2.03
CA ASN A 93 20.66 -0.28 -1.09
C ASN A 93 19.34 -0.28 -0.28
N ALA A 94 19.13 -1.32 0.54
CA ALA A 94 17.93 -1.45 1.37
C ALA A 94 17.72 -0.28 2.33
N VAL A 95 18.79 0.26 2.92
CA VAL A 95 18.73 1.40 3.87
C VAL A 95 18.26 2.65 3.15
N THR A 96 18.85 2.97 2.00
CA THR A 96 18.46 4.14 1.18
C THR A 96 17.01 4.04 0.72
N ARG A 97 16.56 2.84 0.32
CA ARG A 97 15.16 2.62 -0.06
C ARG A 97 14.21 2.83 1.13
N LYS A 98 14.55 2.30 2.30
CA LYS A 98 13.75 2.51 3.52
C LYS A 98 13.63 3.99 3.86
N GLU A 99 14.72 4.73 3.79
CA GLU A 99 14.74 6.19 4.03
C GLU A 99 13.82 6.92 3.03
N LEU A 100 13.89 6.56 1.75
CA LEU A 100 13.01 7.12 0.72
C LEU A 100 11.53 6.80 0.97
N LEU A 101 11.20 5.57 1.35
CA LEU A 101 9.83 5.17 1.68
C LEU A 101 9.29 5.93 2.89
N VAL A 102 10.12 6.16 3.91
CA VAL A 102 9.74 6.98 5.08
C VAL A 102 9.51 8.44 4.66
N ALA A 103 10.39 9.01 3.84
CA ALA A 103 10.20 10.36 3.29
C ALA A 103 8.91 10.44 2.46
N THR A 104 8.66 9.47 1.59
CA THR A 104 7.42 9.34 0.80
C THR A 104 6.20 9.32 1.71
N ARG A 105 6.20 8.50 2.76
CA ARG A 105 5.10 8.44 3.72
C ARG A 105 4.84 9.79 4.39
N HIS A 106 5.89 10.53 4.76
CA HIS A 106 5.75 11.87 5.32
C HIS A 106 5.13 12.85 4.31
N ILE A 107 5.52 12.80 3.04
CA ILE A 107 4.93 13.64 1.99
C ILE A 107 3.44 13.27 1.82
N LEU A 108 3.11 11.99 1.73
CA LEU A 108 1.75 11.51 1.55
C LEU A 108 0.84 11.75 2.77
N SER A 109 1.40 12.01 3.95
CA SER A 109 0.64 12.42 5.14
C SER A 109 0.23 13.91 5.12
N THR A 110 0.62 14.66 4.09
CA THR A 110 0.28 16.06 3.87
C THR A 110 -0.68 16.22 2.70
N ASP A 111 -1.15 17.44 2.44
CA ASP A 111 -2.02 17.77 1.29
C ASP A 111 -1.34 17.54 -0.06
N PHE A 112 -0.01 17.41 -0.09
CA PHE A 112 0.73 17.10 -1.32
C PHE A 112 0.41 15.71 -1.90
N ARG A 113 -0.25 14.81 -1.15
CA ARG A 113 -0.69 13.49 -1.62
C ARG A 113 -1.59 13.56 -2.87
N GLU A 114 -2.40 14.62 -3.03
CA GLU A 114 -3.28 14.79 -4.18
C GLU A 114 -2.52 14.83 -5.51
N HIS A 115 -1.29 15.36 -5.49
CA HIS A 115 -0.45 15.40 -6.68
C HIS A 115 0.04 14.00 -7.13
N PHE A 116 -0.06 12.97 -6.25
CA PHE A 116 0.35 11.60 -6.57
C PHE A 116 -0.69 10.79 -7.34
N VAL A 117 -1.90 11.30 -7.53
CA VAL A 117 -2.98 10.60 -8.26
C VAL A 117 -2.52 10.15 -9.65
N GLY A 118 -1.79 11.00 -10.37
CA GLY A 118 -1.21 10.67 -11.69
C GLY A 118 -0.11 9.60 -11.67
N GLN A 119 0.41 9.22 -10.50
CA GLN A 119 1.46 8.20 -10.33
C GLN A 119 0.94 6.89 -9.73
N ILE A 120 -0.37 6.78 -9.45
CA ILE A 120 -0.96 5.63 -8.76
C ILE A 120 -0.68 4.33 -9.50
N ASP A 121 -0.82 4.31 -10.83
CA ASP A 121 -0.55 3.12 -11.63
C ASP A 121 0.89 2.63 -11.50
N THR A 122 1.83 3.55 -11.35
CA THR A 122 3.24 3.23 -11.11
C THR A 122 3.47 2.78 -9.67
N LEU A 123 2.81 3.40 -8.69
CA LEU A 123 2.93 3.04 -7.28
C LEU A 123 2.26 1.71 -6.93
N LEU A 124 1.27 1.26 -7.70
CA LEU A 124 0.66 -0.06 -7.56
C LEU A 124 1.56 -1.21 -8.09
N ASP A 125 2.66 -0.90 -8.75
CA ASP A 125 3.68 -1.90 -9.08
C ASP A 125 4.62 -2.11 -7.88
N GLU A 126 4.49 -3.26 -7.22
CA GLU A 126 5.33 -3.60 -6.04
C GLU A 126 6.83 -3.44 -6.32
N ARG A 127 7.29 -3.69 -7.55
CA ARG A 127 8.71 -3.55 -7.92
C ARG A 127 9.20 -2.11 -7.78
N VAL A 128 8.33 -1.13 -7.98
CA VAL A 128 8.67 0.28 -7.81
C VAL A 128 8.91 0.60 -6.33
N LEU A 129 8.01 0.17 -5.47
CA LEU A 129 8.07 0.46 -4.03
C LEU A 129 9.11 -0.41 -3.31
N LEU A 130 9.05 -1.72 -3.51
CA LEU A 130 9.91 -2.69 -2.80
C LEU A 130 11.26 -2.88 -3.47
N GLY A 131 11.41 -2.49 -4.75
CA GLY A 131 12.60 -2.81 -5.54
C GLY A 131 12.64 -4.27 -5.96
N THR A 132 13.78 -4.68 -6.53
CA THR A 132 14.00 -6.03 -7.08
C THR A 132 14.88 -6.92 -6.17
N GLY A 133 15.37 -6.39 -5.03
CA GLY A 133 16.18 -7.14 -4.06
C GLY A 133 15.30 -7.97 -3.11
N ILE A 134 15.67 -9.25 -2.89
CA ILE A 134 14.87 -10.19 -2.08
C ILE A 134 14.81 -9.74 -0.60
N THR A 135 15.94 -9.45 0.02
CA THR A 135 16.03 -9.01 1.42
C THR A 135 15.35 -7.67 1.69
N THR A 136 15.39 -6.78 0.73
CA THR A 136 14.75 -5.47 0.81
C THR A 136 13.23 -5.59 0.86
N ARG A 137 12.70 -6.55 0.10
CA ARG A 137 11.27 -6.76 -0.08
C ARG A 137 10.57 -7.14 1.23
N GLU A 138 11.07 -8.14 1.94
CA GLU A 138 10.44 -8.64 3.16
C GLU A 138 10.44 -7.61 4.29
N LEU A 139 11.58 -6.96 4.54
CA LEU A 139 11.73 -5.98 5.62
C LEU A 139 10.90 -4.70 5.44
N GLN A 140 10.62 -4.31 4.18
CA GLN A 140 9.96 -3.03 3.89
C GLN A 140 8.50 -3.19 3.50
N ARG A 141 8.05 -4.41 3.25
CA ARG A 141 6.70 -4.71 2.80
C ARG A 141 5.59 -4.18 3.73
N PRO A 142 5.68 -4.33 5.06
CA PRO A 142 4.68 -3.76 5.96
C PRO A 142 4.57 -2.23 5.84
N LEU A 143 5.71 -1.54 5.73
CA LEU A 143 5.73 -0.09 5.56
C LEU A 143 5.06 0.32 4.23
N VAL A 144 5.36 -0.39 3.14
CA VAL A 144 4.80 -0.13 1.82
C VAL A 144 3.28 -0.35 1.79
N VAL A 145 2.81 -1.47 2.33
CA VAL A 145 1.38 -1.79 2.37
C VAL A 145 0.62 -0.74 3.19
N SER A 146 1.14 -0.37 4.38
CA SER A 146 0.57 0.68 5.20
C SER A 146 0.49 2.02 4.46
N MET A 147 1.58 2.41 3.82
CA MET A 147 1.66 3.67 3.07
C MET A 147 0.69 3.70 1.88
N LEU A 148 0.59 2.60 1.13
CA LEU A 148 -0.36 2.49 0.01
C LEU A 148 -1.80 2.53 0.49
N ALA A 149 -2.14 1.80 1.56
CA ALA A 149 -3.49 1.81 2.11
C ALA A 149 -3.91 3.22 2.55
N ASP A 150 -3.02 3.95 3.21
CA ASP A 150 -3.25 5.34 3.61
C ASP A 150 -3.46 6.25 2.39
N LEU A 151 -2.61 6.13 1.37
CA LEU A 151 -2.74 6.91 0.14
C LEU A 151 -4.08 6.61 -0.55
N MET A 152 -4.39 5.33 -0.80
CA MET A 152 -5.62 4.92 -1.48
C MET A 152 -6.86 5.38 -0.72
N HIS A 153 -6.86 5.30 0.61
CA HIS A 153 -7.96 5.81 1.43
C HIS A 153 -8.23 7.30 1.18
N HIS A 154 -7.19 8.11 1.05
CA HIS A 154 -7.35 9.55 0.88
C HIS A 154 -7.73 9.95 -0.54
N VAL A 155 -7.15 9.29 -1.56
CA VAL A 155 -7.38 9.66 -2.97
C VAL A 155 -8.48 8.84 -3.65
N ARG A 156 -9.18 7.95 -2.92
CA ARG A 156 -10.16 7.01 -3.47
C ARG A 156 -11.23 7.67 -4.35
N GLN A 157 -11.55 8.92 -4.05
CA GLN A 157 -12.54 9.68 -4.82
C GLN A 157 -12.03 10.14 -6.20
N GLU A 158 -10.73 10.09 -6.44
CA GLU A 158 -10.11 10.53 -7.69
C GLU A 158 -9.68 9.36 -8.58
N LEU A 159 -9.78 8.13 -8.05
CA LEU A 159 -9.37 6.92 -8.78
C LEU A 159 -10.32 6.58 -9.93
N THR A 160 -9.74 6.11 -11.03
CA THR A 160 -10.50 5.51 -12.13
C THR A 160 -11.03 4.12 -11.76
N THR A 161 -11.99 3.61 -12.54
CA THR A 161 -12.53 2.26 -12.36
C THR A 161 -11.44 1.19 -12.44
N GLU A 162 -10.50 1.34 -13.37
CA GLU A 162 -9.37 0.43 -13.56
C GLU A 162 -8.42 0.48 -12.37
N GLN A 163 -8.12 1.67 -11.86
CA GLN A 163 -7.26 1.85 -10.68
C GLN A 163 -7.89 1.24 -9.43
N ILE A 164 -9.18 1.47 -9.19
CA ILE A 164 -9.89 0.84 -8.06
C ILE A 164 -9.88 -0.69 -8.19
N THR A 165 -10.12 -1.23 -9.38
CA THR A 165 -10.07 -2.68 -9.60
C THR A 165 -8.66 -3.24 -9.25
N ARG A 166 -7.59 -2.56 -9.64
CA ARG A 166 -6.22 -2.95 -9.31
C ARG A 166 -5.95 -2.85 -7.82
N VAL A 167 -6.44 -1.81 -7.16
CA VAL A 167 -6.32 -1.64 -5.69
C VAL A 167 -7.04 -2.78 -4.95
N ILE A 168 -8.26 -3.13 -5.37
CA ILE A 168 -9.01 -4.26 -4.79
C ILE A 168 -8.21 -5.55 -4.94
N ASN A 169 -7.74 -5.88 -6.14
CA ASN A 169 -7.01 -7.11 -6.40
C ASN A 169 -5.71 -7.19 -5.59
N LEU A 170 -4.96 -6.09 -5.52
CA LEU A 170 -3.72 -6.03 -4.74
C LEU A 170 -4.01 -6.26 -3.24
N HIS A 171 -4.96 -5.55 -2.65
CA HIS A 171 -5.23 -5.67 -1.22
C HIS A 171 -5.96 -6.96 -0.85
N ALA A 172 -6.70 -7.56 -1.79
CA ALA A 172 -7.23 -8.93 -1.65
C ALA A 172 -6.08 -9.95 -1.55
N GLN A 173 -5.09 -9.88 -2.44
CA GLN A 173 -3.91 -10.74 -2.38
C GLN A 173 -3.11 -10.54 -1.08
N LEU A 174 -2.90 -9.29 -0.66
CA LEU A 174 -2.20 -8.96 0.58
C LEU A 174 -2.94 -9.45 1.83
N LEU A 175 -4.26 -9.47 1.82
CA LEU A 175 -5.08 -10.01 2.92
C LEU A 175 -4.86 -11.51 3.13
N HIS A 176 -4.66 -12.26 2.03
CA HIS A 176 -4.42 -13.72 2.09
C HIS A 176 -2.94 -14.09 2.20
N ASP A 177 -2.04 -13.12 2.29
CA ASP A 177 -0.61 -13.39 2.41
C ASP A 177 -0.23 -13.75 3.85
N PRO A 178 0.14 -15.02 4.12
CA PRO A 178 0.46 -15.47 5.48
C PRO A 178 1.78 -14.89 6.01
N THR A 179 2.60 -14.27 5.14
CA THR A 179 3.86 -13.63 5.55
C THR A 179 3.66 -12.23 6.13
N LEU A 180 2.46 -11.66 5.97
CA LEU A 180 2.12 -10.35 6.52
C LEU A 180 1.53 -10.48 7.92
N ALA A 181 1.97 -9.58 8.81
CA ALA A 181 1.43 -9.50 10.15
C ALA A 181 -0.10 -9.24 10.13
N PRO A 182 -0.87 -9.81 11.08
CA PRO A 182 -2.33 -9.63 11.16
C PRO A 182 -2.78 -8.16 11.16
N SER A 183 -2.01 -7.27 11.77
CA SER A 183 -2.28 -5.83 11.77
C SER A 183 -2.28 -5.22 10.36
N ILE A 184 -1.40 -5.70 9.47
CA ILE A 184 -1.34 -5.27 8.07
C ILE A 184 -2.50 -5.86 7.28
N GLN A 185 -2.84 -7.12 7.50
CA GLN A 185 -4.01 -7.76 6.90
C GLN A 185 -5.31 -7.02 7.30
N THR A 186 -5.43 -6.64 8.59
CA THR A 186 -6.56 -5.80 9.08
C THR A 186 -6.63 -4.46 8.35
N MET A 187 -5.49 -3.85 8.05
CA MET A 187 -5.44 -2.60 7.29
C MET A 187 -5.94 -2.79 5.85
N CYS A 188 -5.61 -3.92 5.21
CA CYS A 188 -6.16 -4.26 3.89
C CYS A 188 -7.69 -4.38 3.93
N VAL A 189 -8.24 -5.05 4.96
CA VAL A 189 -9.69 -5.13 5.17
C VAL A 189 -10.30 -3.74 5.31
N LYS A 190 -9.74 -2.90 6.19
CA LYS A 190 -10.24 -1.51 6.41
C LYS A 190 -10.26 -0.70 5.11
N LEU A 191 -9.21 -0.84 4.29
CA LEU A 191 -9.18 -0.17 2.99
C LEU A 191 -10.28 -0.68 2.04
N LEU A 192 -10.38 -2.01 1.87
CA LEU A 192 -11.39 -2.61 0.99
C LEU A 192 -12.81 -2.15 1.36
N LEU A 193 -13.09 -2.03 2.66
CA LEU A 193 -14.37 -1.51 3.16
C LEU A 193 -14.58 -0.03 2.83
N ASN A 194 -13.55 0.78 3.01
CA ASN A 194 -13.63 2.20 2.70
C ASN A 194 -13.84 2.48 1.20
N LEU A 195 -13.52 1.51 0.33
CA LEU A 195 -13.77 1.61 -1.10
C LEU A 195 -15.23 1.33 -1.46
N VAL A 196 -15.99 0.60 -0.63
CA VAL A 196 -17.36 0.18 -0.93
C VAL A 196 -18.26 1.35 -1.30
N GLU A 197 -18.25 2.40 -0.49
CA GLU A 197 -19.04 3.61 -0.75
C GLU A 197 -18.66 4.28 -2.08
N THR A 198 -17.34 4.41 -2.32
CA THR A 198 -16.83 5.00 -3.56
C THR A 198 -17.24 4.18 -4.80
N ILE A 199 -17.18 2.84 -4.69
CA ILE A 199 -17.58 1.92 -5.76
C ILE A 199 -19.05 2.11 -6.10
N ILE A 200 -19.92 2.19 -5.10
CA ILE A 200 -21.38 2.33 -5.31
C ILE A 200 -21.71 3.67 -5.95
N VAL A 201 -21.10 4.75 -5.45
CA VAL A 201 -21.46 6.11 -5.88
C VAL A 201 -20.84 6.46 -7.22
N LYS A 202 -19.58 6.10 -7.44
CA LYS A 202 -18.83 6.57 -8.64
C LYS A 202 -18.69 5.54 -9.75
N HIS A 203 -18.75 4.24 -9.43
CA HIS A 203 -18.46 3.16 -10.35
C HIS A 203 -19.65 2.20 -10.49
N ALA A 204 -20.87 2.76 -10.52
CA ALA A 204 -22.14 2.02 -10.53
C ALA A 204 -22.17 0.92 -11.60
N ASP A 205 -21.64 1.19 -12.80
CA ASP A 205 -21.65 0.25 -13.94
C ASP A 205 -20.90 -1.05 -13.66
N ARG A 206 -19.86 -1.01 -12.83
CA ARG A 206 -19.04 -2.18 -12.46
C ARG A 206 -19.10 -2.53 -10.97
N SER A 207 -19.96 -1.83 -10.22
CA SER A 207 -20.06 -1.97 -8.78
C SER A 207 -20.32 -3.41 -8.33
N VAL A 208 -21.20 -4.13 -9.02
CA VAL A 208 -21.56 -5.52 -8.70
C VAL A 208 -20.34 -6.43 -8.70
N ALA A 209 -19.56 -6.40 -9.78
CA ALA A 209 -18.38 -7.26 -9.92
C ALA A 209 -17.30 -6.92 -8.90
N MET A 210 -17.07 -5.63 -8.63
CA MET A 210 -16.09 -5.18 -7.64
C MET A 210 -16.50 -5.58 -6.21
N LEU A 211 -17.78 -5.37 -5.87
CA LEU A 211 -18.31 -5.74 -4.55
C LEU A 211 -18.32 -7.25 -4.36
N GLN A 212 -18.65 -8.03 -5.38
CA GLN A 212 -18.52 -9.48 -5.35
C GLN A 212 -17.08 -9.91 -5.09
N GLY A 213 -16.10 -9.27 -5.76
CA GLY A 213 -14.67 -9.55 -5.54
C GLY A 213 -14.24 -9.30 -4.09
N ILE A 214 -14.60 -8.15 -3.53
CA ILE A 214 -14.31 -7.81 -2.12
C ILE A 214 -14.97 -8.84 -1.19
N PHE A 215 -16.21 -9.17 -1.46
CA PHE A 215 -17.00 -10.08 -0.68
C PHE A 215 -16.43 -11.51 -0.68
N THR A 216 -16.10 -12.03 -1.86
CA THR A 216 -15.45 -13.35 -2.00
C THR A 216 -14.14 -13.38 -1.25
N THR A 217 -13.33 -12.31 -1.34
CA THR A 217 -12.08 -12.18 -0.60
C THR A 217 -12.29 -12.31 0.91
N PHE A 218 -13.33 -11.71 1.47
CA PHE A 218 -13.62 -11.84 2.90
C PHE A 218 -14.12 -13.23 3.26
N LEU A 219 -14.95 -13.83 2.40
CA LEU A 219 -15.43 -15.21 2.58
C LEU A 219 -14.29 -16.21 2.66
N ASP A 220 -13.37 -16.11 1.70
CA ASP A 220 -12.23 -17.02 1.60
C ASP A 220 -11.27 -16.90 2.80
N LYS A 221 -11.27 -15.75 3.50
CA LYS A 221 -10.45 -15.54 4.71
C LYS A 221 -11.07 -16.18 5.98
N LEU A 222 -12.37 -16.43 6.01
CA LEU A 222 -13.06 -16.94 7.20
C LEU A 222 -12.54 -18.29 7.69
N PRO A 223 -12.30 -19.31 6.83
CA PRO A 223 -11.79 -20.60 7.29
C PRO A 223 -10.43 -20.49 7.99
N GLU A 224 -9.54 -19.63 7.49
CA GLU A 224 -8.23 -19.38 8.13
C GLU A 224 -8.40 -18.79 9.53
N LEU A 225 -9.29 -17.80 9.68
CA LEU A 225 -9.58 -17.18 10.98
C LEU A 225 -10.20 -18.16 11.95
N HIS A 226 -11.06 -19.07 11.45
CA HIS A 226 -11.66 -20.12 12.26
C HIS A 226 -10.63 -21.12 12.78
N GLN A 227 -9.77 -21.64 11.88
CA GLN A 227 -8.71 -22.57 12.23
C GLN A 227 -7.77 -21.96 13.26
N LEU A 228 -7.35 -20.74 13.06
CA LEU A 228 -6.48 -20.01 13.96
C LEU A 228 -7.13 -19.81 15.34
N GLY A 229 -8.44 -19.52 15.38
CA GLY A 229 -9.20 -19.45 16.63
C GLY A 229 -9.27 -20.79 17.38
N GLN A 230 -9.32 -21.91 16.64
CA GLN A 230 -9.27 -23.25 17.24
C GLN A 230 -7.87 -23.56 17.81
N ASP A 231 -6.82 -23.28 17.04
CA ASP A 231 -5.43 -23.53 17.43
C ASP A 231 -5.07 -22.75 18.70
N LEU A 232 -5.51 -21.49 18.81
CA LEU A 232 -5.30 -20.66 20.00
C LEU A 232 -6.08 -21.18 21.23
N ARG A 233 -7.27 -21.73 21.04
CA ARG A 233 -8.02 -22.36 22.15
C ARG A 233 -7.32 -23.63 22.64
N GLN A 234 -6.77 -24.42 21.74
CA GLN A 234 -6.00 -25.62 22.08
C GLN A 234 -4.70 -25.27 22.84
N MET A 235 -3.98 -24.23 22.40
CA MET A 235 -2.77 -23.76 23.10
C MET A 235 -3.08 -23.25 24.52
N ARG A 236 -4.20 -22.55 24.73
CA ARG A 236 -4.65 -22.10 26.06
C ARG A 236 -5.02 -23.27 27.01
N GLY A 237 -5.48 -24.40 26.46
CA GLY A 237 -5.82 -25.57 27.27
C GLY A 237 -4.61 -26.38 27.76
N HIS A 238 -3.39 -26.05 27.30
CA HIS A 238 -2.18 -26.84 27.59
C HIS A 238 -1.07 -26.08 28.34
N GLY A 239 -1.27 -24.82 28.72
CA GLY A 239 -0.20 -24.02 29.33
C GLY A 239 -0.69 -23.16 30.49
N GLU A 240 -0.68 -23.68 31.71
CA GLU A 240 -0.81 -22.85 32.92
C GLU A 240 0.53 -22.32 33.47
N ASP A 241 1.71 -22.66 32.89
CA ASP A 241 3.01 -22.46 33.57
C ASP A 241 4.14 -21.79 32.79
N GLU A 242 3.96 -21.18 31.60
CA GLU A 242 5.06 -20.45 30.95
C GLU A 242 4.63 -19.06 30.43
N GLU A 243 5.29 -18.00 30.94
CA GLU A 243 5.17 -16.63 30.41
C GLU A 243 5.77 -16.55 28.99
N PRO A 244 4.98 -16.23 27.95
CA PRO A 244 5.51 -16.10 26.58
C PRO A 244 6.03 -14.69 26.30
N LEU A 245 7.22 -14.62 25.75
CA LEU A 245 7.92 -13.40 25.33
C LEU A 245 7.28 -12.65 24.13
N ASN A 246 6.24 -13.22 23.51
CA ASN A 246 5.35 -12.53 22.56
C ASN A 246 3.93 -12.81 23.03
N ASP A 247 3.27 -11.79 23.56
CA ASP A 247 1.96 -11.92 24.17
C ASP A 247 0.91 -12.46 23.16
N PRO A 248 0.52 -13.77 23.25
CA PRO A 248 -0.52 -14.35 22.39
C PRO A 248 -1.88 -13.66 22.57
N ALA A 249 -2.07 -12.95 23.69
CA ALA A 249 -3.28 -12.17 23.94
C ALA A 249 -3.40 -10.98 22.99
N THR A 250 -2.28 -10.36 22.61
CA THR A 250 -2.27 -9.25 21.65
C THR A 250 -2.59 -9.76 20.23
N GLU A 251 -2.06 -10.90 19.85
CA GLU A 251 -2.32 -11.51 18.55
C GLU A 251 -3.77 -11.99 18.43
N HIS A 252 -4.28 -12.60 19.50
CA HIS A 252 -5.69 -13.01 19.60
C HIS A 252 -6.65 -11.80 19.62
N ALA A 253 -6.31 -10.71 20.31
CA ALA A 253 -7.09 -9.49 20.30
C ALA A 253 -7.19 -8.87 18.90
N VAL A 254 -6.07 -8.87 18.14
CA VAL A 254 -6.03 -8.39 16.75
C VAL A 254 -6.91 -9.26 15.85
N GLN A 255 -6.93 -10.56 16.04
CA GLN A 255 -7.75 -11.49 15.25
C GLN A 255 -9.24 -11.37 15.58
N ILE A 256 -9.59 -11.18 16.86
CA ILE A 256 -10.98 -10.87 17.27
C ILE A 256 -11.40 -9.52 16.64
N GLU A 257 -10.52 -8.54 16.62
CA GLU A 257 -10.80 -7.25 15.98
C GLU A 257 -10.99 -7.40 14.47
N GLN A 258 -10.18 -8.25 13.82
CA GLN A 258 -10.36 -8.59 12.41
C GLN A 258 -11.70 -9.25 12.15
N ALA A 259 -12.08 -10.25 12.96
CA ALA A 259 -13.35 -10.95 12.83
C ALA A 259 -14.53 -9.99 13.05
N LYS A 260 -14.47 -9.13 14.07
CA LYS A 260 -15.48 -8.08 14.33
C LYS A 260 -15.56 -7.08 13.19
N LEU A 261 -14.42 -6.70 12.61
CA LEU A 261 -14.37 -5.78 11.49
C LEU A 261 -15.01 -6.39 10.25
N ILE A 262 -14.72 -7.66 9.94
CA ILE A 262 -15.36 -8.40 8.85
C ILE A 262 -16.87 -8.49 9.11
N GLN A 263 -17.29 -8.79 10.31
CA GLN A 263 -18.71 -8.89 10.69
C GLN A 263 -19.44 -7.54 10.57
N SER A 264 -18.86 -6.45 11.06
CA SER A 264 -19.45 -5.11 10.91
C SER A 264 -19.54 -4.67 9.45
N SER A 265 -18.58 -5.11 8.65
CA SER A 265 -18.50 -4.84 7.20
C SER A 265 -19.56 -5.57 6.42
N LEU A 266 -19.82 -6.82 6.79
CA LEU A 266 -20.89 -7.60 6.21
C LEU A 266 -22.26 -6.98 6.55
N ALA A 267 -22.44 -6.43 7.75
CA ALA A 267 -23.64 -5.71 8.12
C ALA A 267 -23.85 -4.42 7.30
N VAL A 268 -22.77 -3.68 7.00
CA VAL A 268 -22.82 -2.50 6.12
C VAL A 268 -23.16 -2.91 4.69
N LEU A 269 -22.53 -3.98 4.19
CA LEU A 269 -22.82 -4.52 2.85
C LEU A 269 -24.27 -5.04 2.75
N GLU A 270 -24.81 -5.62 3.82
CA GLU A 270 -26.22 -6.04 3.87
C GLU A 270 -27.18 -4.85 3.70
N HIS A 271 -26.88 -3.73 4.30
CA HIS A 271 -27.67 -2.49 4.18
C HIS A 271 -27.63 -1.90 2.77
N VAL A 272 -26.47 -2.05 2.09
CA VAL A 272 -26.24 -1.56 0.73
C VAL A 272 -26.76 -2.52 -0.34
N ALA A 273 -26.90 -3.81 -0.02
CA ALA A 273 -27.35 -4.87 -0.93
C ALA A 273 -28.87 -4.91 -1.15
N ASP A 274 -29.64 -4.06 -0.50
CA ASP A 274 -31.10 -4.01 -0.67
C ASP A 274 -31.58 -3.75 -2.13
N PRO A 275 -30.81 -3.07 -3.02
CA PRO A 275 -31.08 -3.04 -4.45
C PRO A 275 -30.70 -4.33 -5.21
N MET A 276 -29.93 -5.23 -4.60
CA MET A 276 -29.37 -6.41 -5.29
C MET A 276 -30.00 -7.71 -4.79
N LYS A 277 -31.08 -8.15 -5.43
CA LYS A 277 -31.85 -9.37 -5.04
C LYS A 277 -31.02 -10.66 -4.94
N ASN A 278 -29.87 -10.75 -5.66
CA ASN A 278 -29.00 -11.95 -5.65
C ASN A 278 -27.96 -11.92 -4.51
N ALA A 279 -27.63 -10.76 -3.96
CA ALA A 279 -26.70 -10.64 -2.85
C ALA A 279 -27.33 -11.11 -1.51
N ARG A 280 -28.64 -10.99 -1.34
CA ARG A 280 -29.36 -11.45 -0.12
C ARG A 280 -29.13 -12.93 0.21
N PHE A 281 -29.06 -13.80 -0.77
CA PHE A 281 -28.84 -15.23 -0.55
C PHE A 281 -27.42 -15.53 -0.05
N LEU A 282 -26.42 -14.90 -0.67
CA LEU A 282 -25.02 -14.99 -0.25
C LEU A 282 -24.82 -14.43 1.16
N PHE A 283 -25.41 -13.28 1.48
CA PHE A 283 -25.37 -12.66 2.79
C PHE A 283 -25.97 -13.50 3.91
N ARG A 284 -27.11 -14.14 3.65
CA ARG A 284 -27.79 -14.99 4.62
C ARG A 284 -26.94 -16.21 5.01
N ASN A 285 -26.25 -16.81 4.05
CA ASN A 285 -25.36 -17.95 4.29
C ASN A 285 -24.09 -17.53 5.08
N LEU A 286 -23.58 -16.33 4.84
CA LEU A 286 -22.47 -15.73 5.59
C LEU A 286 -22.79 -15.45 7.03
N LEU A 287 -23.90 -14.75 7.29
CA LEU A 287 -24.37 -14.47 8.65
C LEU A 287 -24.62 -15.76 9.43
N PHE A 288 -25.10 -16.81 8.76
CA PHE A 288 -25.28 -18.12 9.38
C PHE A 288 -23.94 -18.77 9.71
N GLY A 289 -22.96 -18.72 8.80
CA GLY A 289 -21.60 -19.19 9.03
C GLY A 289 -20.91 -18.47 10.20
N PHE A 290 -21.07 -17.15 10.30
CA PHE A 290 -20.53 -16.37 11.44
C PHE A 290 -21.19 -16.70 12.78
N LYS A 291 -22.51 -16.93 12.83
CA LYS A 291 -23.20 -17.32 14.06
C LYS A 291 -22.78 -18.71 14.57
N THR A 292 -22.35 -19.59 13.69
CA THR A 292 -21.84 -20.92 14.07
C THR A 292 -20.37 -20.90 14.49
N LEU A 293 -19.65 -19.81 14.23
CA LEU A 293 -18.23 -19.61 14.56
C LEU A 293 -18.01 -18.85 15.88
N MET A 294 -19.05 -18.20 16.42
CA MET A 294 -19.06 -17.61 17.76
C MET A 294 -19.60 -18.59 18.79
#